data_c55d07032152c532dfca5e9e4a808675
#
_entry.id   c55d07032152c532dfca5e9e4a808675
#
_cell.length_a   1.000
_cell.length_b   1.000
_cell.length_c   1.000
_cell.angle_alpha   90.00
_cell.angle_beta   90.00
_cell.angle_gamma   90.00
#
_symmetry.space_group_name_H-M   'P 1'
#
loop_
_entity.id
_entity.type
_entity.pdbx_description
1 polymer ?
#
loop_
_entity_poly.entity_id
_entity_poly.type
_entity_poly.pdbx_seq_one_letter_code
_entity_poly.pdbx_strand_id
1 'polypeptide(L)'
;DYAITVPNTVDKLSITPTVSDNGTVTIGEQKAENGKATEVSLKIGSQEIPITVTSTNGAVETTTLHVLRNVDGSAYTVPTRPQYHFSQAMGWSNDPNGMLYYKGEWHLFFQYNQARTTWGELEWGHAVSKDLIHWEELPRPLNYQEDNGAMFSGCGVVDDENTSGLFGDEKGPGKGG
;
A
#
# COMPACT_ATOMS: atom_id res chain seq x y z
N ASP A 1 -0.65 10.71 -7.02
CA ASP A 1 -1.53 9.63 -6.55
C ASP A 1 -1.10 9.13 -5.17
N TYR A 2 -2.03 8.57 -4.42
CA TYR A 2 -1.80 8.04 -3.08
C TYR A 2 -2.30 6.60 -3.00
N ALA A 3 -1.68 5.79 -2.12
CA ALA A 3 -2.13 4.42 -1.91
C ALA A 3 -2.19 4.09 -0.41
N ILE A 4 -3.27 3.44 -0.01
CA ILE A 4 -3.47 2.99 1.37
C ILE A 4 -4.00 1.56 1.41
N THR A 5 -3.63 0.84 2.47
CA THR A 5 -4.22 -0.46 2.81
C THR A 5 -4.98 -0.34 4.12
N VAL A 6 -6.18 -0.86 4.15
CA VAL A 6 -7.01 -0.90 5.36
C VAL A 6 -7.45 -2.32 5.67
N PRO A 7 -7.63 -2.68 6.97
CA PRO A 7 -8.18 -3.97 7.36
C PRO A 7 -9.57 -4.22 6.76
N ASN A 8 -9.98 -5.49 6.65
CA ASN A 8 -11.32 -5.84 6.16
C ASN A 8 -12.46 -5.32 7.06
N THR A 9 -12.17 -5.03 8.32
CA THR A 9 -13.13 -4.45 9.27
C THR A 9 -13.44 -2.98 9.00
N VAL A 10 -12.63 -2.30 8.18
CA VAL A 10 -12.82 -0.89 7.81
C VAL A 10 -13.64 -0.83 6.52
N ASP A 11 -14.93 -0.57 6.64
CA ASP A 11 -15.85 -0.51 5.51
C ASP A 11 -16.12 0.91 4.99
N LYS A 12 -15.53 1.91 5.64
CA LYS A 12 -15.63 3.33 5.25
C LYS A 12 -14.31 4.04 5.48
N LEU A 13 -14.04 5.01 4.62
CA LEU A 13 -12.91 5.92 4.73
C LEU A 13 -13.43 7.35 4.87
N SER A 14 -12.90 8.08 5.83
CA SER A 14 -13.19 9.50 6.03
C SER A 14 -12.09 10.33 5.37
N ILE A 15 -12.44 11.10 4.34
CA ILE A 15 -11.51 11.94 3.58
C ILE A 15 -11.86 13.41 3.82
N THR A 16 -10.88 14.18 4.28
CA THR A 16 -11.01 15.62 4.49
C THR A 16 -10.16 16.36 3.47
N PRO A 17 -10.75 16.88 2.38
CA PRO A 17 -10.00 17.64 1.39
C PRO A 17 -9.68 19.03 1.92
N THR A 18 -8.46 19.53 1.63
CA THR A 18 -8.09 20.91 1.91
C THR A 18 -7.60 21.56 0.61
N VAL A 19 -8.33 22.53 0.12
CA VAL A 19 -7.98 23.29 -1.09
C VAL A 19 -7.69 24.74 -0.76
N SER A 20 -6.74 25.32 -1.47
CA SER A 20 -6.21 26.66 -1.19
C SER A 20 -7.09 27.81 -1.72
N ASP A 21 -8.01 27.50 -2.62
CA ASP A 21 -8.95 28.48 -3.18
C ASP A 21 -10.42 28.08 -2.87
N ASN A 22 -11.38 28.88 -3.30
CA ASN A 22 -12.81 28.58 -3.17
C ASN A 22 -13.31 27.64 -4.29
N GLY A 23 -12.45 26.79 -4.82
CA GLY A 23 -12.79 25.79 -5.81
C GLY A 23 -13.74 24.72 -5.27
N THR A 24 -14.26 23.91 -6.15
CA THR A 24 -15.13 22.77 -5.79
C THR A 24 -14.32 21.48 -5.75
N VAL A 25 -14.67 20.59 -4.83
CA VAL A 25 -14.06 19.27 -4.67
C VAL A 25 -15.10 18.19 -4.85
N THR A 26 -14.73 17.14 -5.58
CA THR A 26 -15.50 15.90 -5.60
C THR A 26 -14.59 14.73 -5.17
N ILE A 27 -15.15 13.79 -4.39
CA ILE A 27 -14.48 12.58 -3.97
C ILE A 27 -15.30 11.40 -4.52
N GLY A 28 -14.75 10.69 -5.49
CA GLY A 28 -15.54 9.79 -6.32
C GLY A 28 -16.61 10.58 -7.04
N GLU A 29 -17.87 10.17 -6.86
CA GLU A 29 -19.04 10.85 -7.43
C GLU A 29 -19.69 11.87 -6.48
N GLN A 30 -19.16 12.01 -5.25
CA GLN A 30 -19.77 12.85 -4.21
C GLN A 30 -19.12 14.23 -4.18
N LYS A 31 -19.95 15.26 -4.11
CA LYS A 31 -19.48 16.62 -3.83
C LYS A 31 -18.99 16.70 -2.38
N ALA A 32 -17.79 17.19 -2.17
CA ALA A 32 -17.18 17.38 -0.86
C ALA A 32 -17.08 18.86 -0.52
N GLU A 33 -17.11 19.18 0.77
CA GLU A 33 -16.88 20.54 1.27
C GLU A 33 -15.42 20.67 1.74
N ASN A 34 -14.79 21.78 1.38
CA ASN A 34 -13.44 22.11 1.81
C ASN A 34 -13.32 22.09 3.34
N GLY A 35 -12.35 21.35 3.87
CA GLY A 35 -12.09 21.20 5.31
C GLY A 35 -13.11 20.35 6.06
N LYS A 36 -14.08 19.71 5.39
CA LYS A 36 -15.03 18.80 6.02
C LYS A 36 -14.81 17.35 5.59
N ALA A 37 -15.00 16.45 6.53
CA ALA A 37 -14.90 15.02 6.29
C ALA A 37 -16.05 14.52 5.40
N THR A 38 -15.71 13.75 4.39
CA THR A 38 -16.64 13.04 3.51
C THR A 38 -16.40 11.54 3.67
N GLU A 39 -17.44 10.78 4.00
CA GLU A 39 -17.36 9.33 4.12
C GLU A 39 -17.53 8.65 2.76
N VAL A 40 -16.59 7.76 2.43
CA VAL A 40 -16.61 6.91 1.24
C VAL A 40 -16.70 5.46 1.66
N SER A 41 -17.70 4.74 1.18
CA SER A 41 -17.84 3.29 1.45
C SER A 41 -16.80 2.50 0.66
N LEU A 42 -16.17 1.55 1.32
CA LEU A 42 -15.13 0.71 0.75
C LEU A 42 -15.67 -0.70 0.44
N LYS A 43 -15.45 -1.14 -0.79
CA LYS A 43 -15.63 -2.56 -1.16
C LYS A 43 -14.40 -3.34 -0.69
N ILE A 44 -14.56 -4.63 -0.43
CA ILE A 44 -13.41 -5.53 -0.25
C ILE A 44 -12.65 -5.57 -1.58
N GLY A 45 -11.33 -5.49 -1.47
CA GLY A 45 -10.47 -5.49 -2.63
C GLY A 45 -9.93 -4.12 -2.99
N SER A 46 -9.24 -4.07 -4.12
CA SER A 46 -8.70 -2.82 -4.67
C SER A 46 -9.80 -1.97 -5.28
N GLN A 47 -9.72 -0.67 -5.05
CA GLN A 47 -10.58 0.33 -5.64
C GLN A 47 -9.86 1.67 -5.78
N GLU A 48 -10.26 2.42 -6.76
CA GLU A 48 -9.76 3.77 -7.03
C GLU A 48 -10.81 4.80 -6.62
N ILE A 49 -10.38 5.81 -5.89
CA ILE A 49 -11.23 6.92 -5.48
C ILE A 49 -10.62 8.19 -6.07
N PRO A 50 -11.14 8.71 -7.19
CA PRO A 50 -10.68 9.97 -7.74
C PRO A 50 -11.09 11.13 -6.83
N ILE A 51 -10.15 12.04 -6.55
CA ILE A 51 -10.36 13.29 -5.85
C ILE A 51 -10.11 14.40 -6.85
N THR A 52 -11.17 15.04 -7.31
CA THR A 52 -11.10 16.06 -8.35
C THR A 52 -11.35 17.44 -7.76
N VAL A 53 -10.41 18.33 -7.98
CA VAL A 53 -10.50 19.75 -7.61
C VAL A 53 -10.75 20.56 -8.87
N THR A 54 -11.77 21.41 -8.85
CA THR A 54 -12.00 22.40 -9.89
C THR A 54 -11.84 23.78 -9.28
N SER A 55 -10.82 24.49 -9.71
CA SER A 55 -10.53 25.82 -9.19
C SER A 55 -11.49 26.88 -9.73
N THR A 56 -11.51 28.06 -9.12
CA THR A 56 -12.39 29.16 -9.51
C THR A 56 -12.15 29.68 -10.93
N ASN A 57 -10.97 29.44 -11.50
CA ASN A 57 -10.64 29.81 -12.89
C ASN A 57 -11.01 28.71 -13.91
N GLY A 58 -11.60 27.58 -13.44
CA GLY A 58 -12.00 26.45 -14.27
C GLY A 58 -10.90 25.40 -14.52
N ALA A 59 -9.72 25.54 -13.94
CA ALA A 59 -8.71 24.49 -14.01
C ALA A 59 -9.16 23.25 -13.21
N VAL A 60 -8.93 22.07 -13.74
CA VAL A 60 -9.32 20.79 -13.13
C VAL A 60 -8.05 19.97 -12.88
N GLU A 61 -7.91 19.48 -11.66
CA GLU A 61 -6.86 18.56 -11.23
C GLU A 61 -7.50 17.35 -10.57
N THR A 62 -7.00 16.16 -10.90
CA THR A 62 -7.49 14.92 -10.28
C THR A 62 -6.33 14.14 -9.69
N THR A 63 -6.45 13.81 -8.42
CA THR A 63 -5.56 12.91 -7.69
C THR A 63 -6.31 11.63 -7.39
N THR A 64 -5.71 10.47 -7.67
CA THR A 64 -6.34 9.18 -7.40
C THR A 64 -5.82 8.60 -6.09
N LEU A 65 -6.74 8.22 -5.20
CA LEU A 65 -6.45 7.45 -4.01
C LEU A 65 -6.73 5.96 -4.29
N HIS A 66 -5.66 5.17 -4.36
CA HIS A 66 -5.74 3.70 -4.49
C HIS A 66 -5.94 3.10 -3.10
N VAL A 67 -7.06 2.43 -2.90
CA VAL A 67 -7.39 1.80 -1.61
C VAL A 67 -7.45 0.30 -1.77
N LEU A 68 -6.68 -0.42 -0.96
CA LEU A 68 -6.87 -1.84 -0.73
C LEU A 68 -7.58 -2.04 0.60
N ARG A 69 -8.82 -2.52 0.55
CA ARG A 69 -9.45 -3.11 1.74
C ARG A 69 -9.17 -4.59 1.75
N ASN A 70 -8.42 -5.05 2.76
CA ASN A 70 -8.01 -6.44 2.87
C ASN A 70 -9.21 -7.37 2.81
N VAL A 71 -9.00 -8.54 2.22
CA VAL A 71 -9.93 -9.66 2.30
C VAL A 71 -9.81 -10.29 3.70
N ASP A 72 -10.89 -10.90 4.17
CA ASP A 72 -10.78 -11.79 5.32
C ASP A 72 -10.01 -13.07 4.94
N GLY A 73 -9.65 -13.90 5.91
CA GLY A 73 -8.92 -15.15 5.67
C GLY A 73 -9.56 -16.09 4.65
N SER A 74 -10.81 -15.82 4.22
CA SER A 74 -11.51 -16.59 3.19
C SER A 74 -10.89 -16.45 1.79
N ALA A 75 -10.16 -15.39 1.51
CA ALA A 75 -9.43 -15.21 0.25
C ALA A 75 -8.42 -16.34 -0.02
N TYR A 76 -7.90 -16.96 1.05
CA TYR A 76 -6.95 -18.05 0.95
C TYR A 76 -7.63 -19.43 0.79
N THR A 77 -8.93 -19.50 0.70
CA THR A 77 -9.71 -20.76 0.56
C THR A 77 -10.05 -21.13 -0.87
N VAL A 78 -9.66 -20.33 -1.87
CA VAL A 78 -9.87 -20.66 -3.29
C VAL A 78 -9.10 -21.94 -3.67
N PRO A 79 -9.73 -22.91 -4.34
CA PRO A 79 -9.17 -24.25 -4.57
C PRO A 79 -7.84 -24.27 -5.32
N THR A 80 -7.56 -23.25 -6.14
CA THR A 80 -6.35 -23.14 -6.95
C THR A 80 -5.19 -22.43 -6.26
N ARG A 81 -5.43 -21.90 -5.05
CA ARG A 81 -4.39 -21.18 -4.30
C ARG A 81 -3.43 -22.17 -3.64
N PRO A 82 -2.11 -21.92 -3.68
CA PRO A 82 -1.16 -22.73 -2.92
C PRO A 82 -1.50 -22.80 -1.44
N GLN A 83 -1.33 -23.97 -0.82
CA GLN A 83 -1.67 -24.18 0.59
C GLN A 83 -0.50 -23.91 1.54
N TYR A 84 0.74 -23.94 1.03
CA TYR A 84 1.96 -23.76 1.83
C TYR A 84 3.05 -22.96 1.12
N HIS A 85 2.78 -22.39 -0.03
CA HIS A 85 3.61 -21.34 -0.64
C HIS A 85 2.96 -20.00 -0.42
N PHE A 86 3.77 -18.97 -0.19
CA PHE A 86 3.25 -17.62 -0.16
C PHE A 86 2.52 -17.30 -1.47
N SER A 87 1.38 -16.66 -1.34
CA SER A 87 0.68 -15.99 -2.43
C SER A 87 -0.04 -14.78 -1.87
N GLN A 88 0.13 -13.65 -2.50
CA GLN A 88 -0.53 -12.40 -2.08
C GLN A 88 -2.06 -12.53 -2.12
N ALA A 89 -2.75 -11.80 -1.27
CA ALA A 89 -4.22 -11.86 -1.18
C ALA A 89 -4.88 -11.41 -2.49
N MET A 90 -4.30 -10.43 -3.18
CA MET A 90 -4.82 -9.88 -4.44
C MET A 90 -3.75 -9.13 -5.21
N GLY A 91 -4.11 -8.61 -6.39
CA GLY A 91 -3.23 -7.84 -7.26
C GLY A 91 -2.28 -8.71 -8.06
N TRP A 92 -1.22 -8.10 -8.54
CA TRP A 92 -0.17 -8.75 -9.31
C TRP A 92 1.13 -8.83 -8.51
N SER A 93 1.84 -9.92 -8.59
CA SER A 93 3.15 -10.08 -7.97
C SER A 93 4.13 -10.76 -8.91
N ASN A 94 5.44 -10.49 -8.72
CA ASN A 94 6.51 -11.08 -9.50
C ASN A 94 7.70 -11.41 -8.58
N ASP A 95 8.86 -10.80 -8.81
CA ASP A 95 10.11 -11.17 -8.18
C ASP A 95 10.05 -11.13 -6.64
N PRO A 96 10.54 -12.16 -5.94
CA PRO A 96 10.88 -12.02 -4.53
C PRO A 96 12.09 -11.07 -4.40
N ASN A 97 11.95 -10.03 -3.58
CA ASN A 97 12.93 -8.96 -3.42
C ASN A 97 13.81 -9.15 -2.19
N GLY A 98 14.16 -10.33 -1.89
CA GLY A 98 14.91 -10.69 -0.71
C GLY A 98 14.01 -11.24 0.38
N MET A 99 14.52 -12.28 1.00
CA MET A 99 13.94 -12.88 2.19
C MET A 99 15.02 -12.86 3.26
N LEU A 100 14.67 -12.33 4.43
CA LEU A 100 15.59 -12.26 5.55
C LEU A 100 14.91 -12.75 6.83
N TYR A 101 15.72 -13.23 7.77
CA TYR A 101 15.25 -13.59 9.10
C TYR A 101 15.67 -12.51 10.09
N TYR A 102 14.68 -11.93 10.80
CA TYR A 102 14.93 -10.86 11.74
C TYR A 102 13.95 -10.94 12.92
N LYS A 103 14.46 -10.77 14.13
CA LYS A 103 13.68 -10.76 15.38
C LYS A 103 12.69 -11.93 15.55
N GLY A 104 13.07 -13.11 15.05
CA GLY A 104 12.26 -14.34 15.26
C GLY A 104 11.27 -14.65 14.16
N GLU A 105 11.27 -13.90 13.07
CA GLU A 105 10.38 -14.15 11.93
C GLU A 105 11.08 -13.92 10.59
N TRP A 106 10.54 -14.52 9.56
CA TRP A 106 10.95 -14.36 8.18
C TRP A 106 10.21 -13.18 7.58
N HIS A 107 10.93 -12.32 6.88
CA HIS A 107 10.38 -11.22 6.11
C HIS A 107 10.58 -11.51 4.64
N LEU A 108 9.49 -11.49 3.88
CA LEU A 108 9.48 -11.63 2.43
C LEU A 108 9.02 -10.32 1.82
N PHE A 109 9.86 -9.72 0.99
CA PHE A 109 9.48 -8.61 0.12
C PHE A 109 9.30 -9.11 -1.30
N PHE A 110 8.44 -8.50 -2.08
CA PHE A 110 8.16 -8.93 -3.44
C PHE A 110 7.69 -7.78 -4.32
N GLN A 111 7.96 -7.89 -5.62
CA GLN A 111 7.39 -6.96 -6.60
C GLN A 111 5.88 -7.08 -6.58
N TYR A 112 5.21 -5.95 -6.49
CA TYR A 112 3.78 -5.90 -6.27
C TYR A 112 3.12 -4.78 -7.08
N ASN A 113 1.92 -5.04 -7.58
CA ASN A 113 0.98 -4.03 -7.99
C ASN A 113 -0.35 -4.36 -7.32
N GLN A 114 -0.66 -3.62 -6.28
CA GLN A 114 -1.86 -3.86 -5.47
C GLN A 114 -3.14 -3.53 -6.23
N ALA A 115 -3.12 -2.49 -7.06
CA ALA A 115 -4.30 -1.94 -7.70
C ALA A 115 -4.75 -2.75 -8.93
N ARG A 116 -3.84 -3.50 -9.54
CA ARG A 116 -4.07 -4.14 -10.85
C ARG A 116 -3.63 -5.60 -10.85
N THR A 117 -4.08 -6.35 -11.84
CA THR A 117 -3.66 -7.74 -12.11
C THR A 117 -2.63 -7.82 -13.26
N THR A 118 -2.02 -6.70 -13.60
CA THR A 118 -1.04 -6.56 -14.68
C THR A 118 0.22 -5.88 -14.18
N TRP A 119 1.32 -6.08 -14.89
CA TRP A 119 2.58 -5.39 -14.66
C TRP A 119 2.43 -3.86 -14.84
N GLY A 120 3.12 -3.11 -14.01
CA GLY A 120 3.18 -1.65 -14.03
C GLY A 120 3.07 -1.06 -12.63
N GLU A 121 3.44 0.20 -12.46
CA GLU A 121 3.35 0.91 -11.17
C GLU A 121 3.90 0.08 -10.00
N LEU A 122 5.12 -0.43 -10.20
CA LEU A 122 5.71 -1.42 -9.30
C LEU A 122 5.99 -0.85 -7.92
N GLU A 123 5.60 -1.60 -6.92
CA GLU A 123 5.78 -1.37 -5.50
C GLU A 123 6.47 -2.57 -4.87
N TRP A 124 6.78 -2.48 -3.59
CA TRP A 124 7.15 -3.66 -2.82
C TRP A 124 6.02 -4.05 -1.88
N GLY A 125 5.55 -5.29 -2.01
CA GLY A 125 4.76 -5.96 -0.99
C GLY A 125 5.66 -6.47 0.12
N HIS A 126 5.06 -6.75 1.29
CA HIS A 126 5.74 -7.28 2.46
C HIS A 126 4.87 -8.32 3.15
N ALA A 127 5.45 -9.45 3.46
CA ALA A 127 4.80 -10.47 4.28
C ALA A 127 5.78 -11.02 5.32
N VAL A 128 5.24 -11.48 6.45
CA VAL A 128 6.03 -12.10 7.51
C VAL A 128 5.53 -13.50 7.83
N SER A 129 6.44 -14.37 8.28
CA SER A 129 6.14 -15.73 8.71
C SER A 129 7.09 -16.21 9.78
N LYS A 130 6.59 -17.01 10.71
CA LYS A 130 7.41 -17.68 11.73
C LYS A 130 7.89 -19.06 11.30
N ASP A 131 7.24 -19.66 10.32
CA ASP A 131 7.45 -21.07 9.91
C ASP A 131 7.61 -21.28 8.40
N LEU A 132 7.57 -20.20 7.59
CA LEU A 132 7.62 -20.21 6.12
C LEU A 132 6.39 -20.86 5.45
N ILE A 133 5.37 -21.21 6.23
CA ILE A 133 4.14 -21.82 5.76
C ILE A 133 2.96 -20.86 5.93
N HIS A 134 2.83 -20.30 7.13
CA HIS A 134 1.77 -19.34 7.46
C HIS A 134 2.31 -17.93 7.34
N TRP A 135 1.72 -17.16 6.44
CA TRP A 135 2.17 -15.82 6.11
C TRP A 135 1.10 -14.77 6.47
N GLU A 136 1.57 -13.66 6.97
CA GLU A 136 0.75 -12.46 7.21
C GLU A 136 1.28 -11.33 6.32
N GLU A 137 0.40 -10.75 5.51
CA GLU A 137 0.75 -9.57 4.71
C GLU A 137 0.73 -8.32 5.57
N LEU A 138 1.80 -7.55 5.47
CA LEU A 138 1.98 -6.26 6.15
C LEU A 138 1.77 -5.10 5.16
N PRO A 139 1.64 -3.86 5.66
CA PRO A 139 1.64 -2.69 4.81
C PRO A 139 2.87 -2.64 3.90
N ARG A 140 2.67 -2.12 2.69
CA ARG A 140 3.75 -1.99 1.70
C ARG A 140 4.83 -1.04 2.19
N PRO A 141 6.09 -1.46 2.23
CA PRO A 141 7.19 -0.61 2.68
C PRO A 141 7.61 0.42 1.63
N LEU A 142 7.43 0.10 0.34
CA LEU A 142 7.78 0.97 -0.78
C LEU A 142 6.59 1.08 -1.73
N ASN A 143 6.06 2.28 -1.86
CA ASN A 143 4.91 2.56 -2.72
C ASN A 143 5.38 3.22 -4.03
N TYR A 144 4.69 2.93 -5.14
CA TYR A 144 4.83 3.67 -6.37
C TYR A 144 4.50 5.16 -6.12
N GLN A 145 5.33 6.03 -6.66
CA GLN A 145 5.09 7.47 -6.68
C GLN A 145 5.44 7.99 -8.07
N GLU A 146 4.58 8.82 -8.63
CA GLU A 146 4.80 9.37 -9.98
C GLU A 146 6.18 10.03 -10.11
N ASP A 147 6.61 10.77 -9.10
CA ASP A 147 7.90 11.49 -9.09
C ASP A 147 9.11 10.57 -8.90
N ASN A 148 8.95 9.44 -8.21
CA ASN A 148 10.03 8.49 -7.91
C ASN A 148 10.03 7.26 -8.83
N GLY A 149 8.95 7.07 -9.59
CA GLY A 149 8.79 5.95 -10.51
C GLY A 149 8.54 4.62 -9.84
N ALA A 150 8.79 3.55 -10.59
CA ALA A 150 8.59 2.18 -10.16
C ALA A 150 9.71 1.71 -9.22
N MET A 151 9.34 0.97 -8.17
CA MET A 151 10.26 0.33 -7.24
C MET A 151 10.68 -1.02 -7.82
N PHE A 152 11.84 -1.04 -8.52
CA PHE A 152 12.37 -2.26 -9.12
C PHE A 152 12.92 -3.24 -8.09
N SER A 153 13.23 -4.46 -8.56
CA SER A 153 13.72 -5.55 -7.72
C SER A 153 15.02 -5.22 -7.00
N GLY A 154 15.16 -5.73 -5.80
CA GLY A 154 16.31 -5.50 -4.93
C GLY A 154 16.41 -6.57 -3.86
N CYS A 155 17.09 -6.25 -2.77
CA CYS A 155 17.20 -7.12 -1.60
C CYS A 155 17.13 -6.31 -0.31
N GLY A 156 16.83 -6.99 0.80
CA GLY A 156 16.84 -6.42 2.14
C GLY A 156 18.11 -6.82 2.91
N VAL A 157 18.61 -5.92 3.72
CA VAL A 157 19.72 -6.17 4.66
C VAL A 157 19.37 -5.56 6.01
N VAL A 158 19.60 -6.31 7.07
CA VAL A 158 19.46 -5.79 8.43
C VAL A 158 20.72 -5.01 8.81
N ASP A 159 20.55 -3.79 9.28
CA ASP A 159 21.67 -2.91 9.69
C ASP A 159 21.46 -2.39 11.12
N ASP A 160 21.40 -3.28 12.09
CA ASP A 160 21.19 -2.95 13.51
C ASP A 160 22.27 -2.03 14.08
N GLU A 161 23.47 -2.07 13.56
CA GLU A 161 24.61 -1.26 14.00
C GLU A 161 24.75 0.05 13.22
N ASN A 162 23.85 0.31 12.27
CA ASN A 162 23.91 1.47 11.38
C ASN A 162 25.30 1.62 10.71
N THR A 163 25.82 0.50 10.22
CA THR A 163 27.13 0.49 9.52
C THR A 163 27.08 1.23 8.19
N SER A 164 25.88 1.33 7.58
CA SER A 164 25.63 2.14 6.38
C SER A 164 25.66 3.65 6.65
N GLY A 165 25.40 4.07 7.90
CA GLY A 165 25.23 5.47 8.29
C GLY A 165 23.89 6.09 7.84
N LEU A 166 22.97 5.31 7.26
CA LEU A 166 21.70 5.81 6.71
C LEU A 166 20.69 6.24 7.78
N PHE A 167 20.86 5.77 9.01
CA PHE A 167 19.91 6.03 10.12
C PHE A 167 20.42 7.12 11.09
N GLY A 168 21.35 7.98 10.66
CA GLY A 168 21.92 9.04 11.50
C GLY A 168 22.61 8.48 12.75
N ASP A 169 22.27 9.00 13.92
CA ASP A 169 22.85 8.55 15.21
C ASP A 169 22.08 7.38 15.84
N GLU A 170 21.02 6.88 15.20
CA GLU A 170 20.23 5.77 15.72
C GLU A 170 20.93 4.44 15.49
N LYS A 171 21.08 3.66 16.57
CA LYS A 171 21.70 2.34 16.58
C LYS A 171 20.91 1.36 17.43
N GLY A 172 21.09 0.08 17.13
CA GLY A 172 20.53 -1.02 17.89
C GLY A 172 19.18 -1.54 17.36
N PRO A 173 18.74 -2.70 17.84
CA PRO A 173 17.55 -3.40 17.36
C PRO A 173 16.29 -2.52 17.38
N GLY A 174 15.71 -2.30 16.20
CA GLY A 174 14.52 -1.47 16.03
C GLY A 174 14.80 0.04 15.96
N LYS A 175 16.05 0.45 15.83
CA LYS A 175 16.47 1.83 15.63
C LYS A 175 16.95 2.10 14.20
N GLY A 176 17.48 1.08 13.53
CA GLY A 176 17.69 1.07 12.08
C GLY A 176 16.54 0.32 11.41
N GLY A 177 16.15 0.71 10.21
CA GLY A 177 15.06 0.09 9.44
C GLY A 177 15.44 -1.22 8.77
#